data_202b28d46c1d56736c59ae5dc50ecb24
#
_entry.id   202b28d46c1d56736c59ae5dc50ecb24
#
_cell.length_a   1.000
_cell.length_b   1.000
_cell.length_c   1.000
_cell.angle_alpha   90.00
_cell.angle_beta   90.00
_cell.angle_gamma   90.00
#
_symmetry.space_group_name_H-M   'P 1'
#
loop_
_entity.id
_entity.type
_entity.pdbx_description
1 polymer ?
#
loop_
_entity_poly.entity_id
_entity_poly.type
_entity_poly.pdbx_seq_one_letter_code
_entity_poly.pdbx_strand_id
1 'polypeptide(L)'
;MKKMRNIFAAAMALVMAATMAGCTTQQAPETEQTNTAQTEEPNMRTVLQLGASRYEVSFRVPSDLAEYLSLTTFPEDTAAANILFTKGDQDGNIGRLVIYDAAEYDALKNENLPLETEMLRDEENGVVLAYNGPQDSVFEPGTEEANLVQQYQNAAQDILGSLKLEKISGLPAEPNMDTVLQLGEQRYAISFSVPDNLVEYLSFEPYSEYDNAATIQFKKGDKVGNIGSIVL
;
A
#
# COMPACT_ATOMS: atom_id res chain seq x y z
N MET A 1 -24.29 -28.74 -44.28
CA MET A 1 -23.29 -29.72 -44.82
C MET A 1 -22.07 -29.74 -43.92
N LYS A 2 -21.76 -30.97 -43.40
CA LYS A 2 -20.48 -31.52 -42.89
C LYS A 2 -19.64 -30.68 -41.91
N LYS A 3 -19.59 -30.99 -40.58
CA LYS A 3 -18.89 -32.05 -39.84
C LYS A 3 -17.39 -32.16 -40.18
N MET A 4 -16.58 -31.90 -39.09
CA MET A 4 -15.33 -32.63 -38.67
C MET A 4 -14.78 -31.87 -37.43
N ARG A 5 -14.79 -32.33 -36.23
CA ARG A 5 -14.23 -33.46 -35.46
C ARG A 5 -12.76 -33.69 -35.81
N ASN A 6 -11.85 -33.33 -34.93
CA ASN A 6 -10.72 -34.17 -34.62
C ASN A 6 -10.18 -33.97 -33.20
N ILE A 7 -10.22 -35.07 -32.50
CA ILE A 7 -9.65 -35.45 -31.20
C ILE A 7 -8.18 -35.78 -31.47
N PHE A 8 -7.27 -35.34 -30.61
CA PHE A 8 -6.03 -36.08 -30.36
C PHE A 8 -5.67 -36.00 -28.85
N ALA A 9 -5.88 -37.15 -28.22
CA ALA A 9 -5.24 -37.53 -26.96
C ALA A 9 -3.95 -38.26 -27.31
N ALA A 10 -2.88 -38.00 -26.61
CA ALA A 10 -1.72 -38.90 -26.55
C ALA A 10 -1.10 -38.81 -25.17
N ALA A 11 -1.37 -39.83 -24.38
CA ALA A 11 -0.60 -40.21 -23.20
C ALA A 11 0.72 -40.83 -23.62
N MET A 12 1.82 -40.51 -22.95
CA MET A 12 3.03 -41.32 -22.98
C MET A 12 3.58 -41.44 -21.55
N ALA A 13 3.30 -42.58 -20.96
CA ALA A 13 4.00 -43.08 -19.78
C ALA A 13 5.30 -43.75 -20.28
N LEU A 14 6.42 -43.39 -19.67
CA LEU A 14 7.66 -44.18 -19.82
C LEU A 14 8.17 -44.55 -18.44
N VAL A 15 7.97 -45.84 -18.10
CA VAL A 15 8.59 -46.53 -16.98
C VAL A 15 9.96 -47.02 -17.48
N MET A 16 11.03 -46.65 -16.77
CA MET A 16 12.27 -47.40 -16.81
C MET A 16 12.73 -47.74 -15.40
N ALA A 17 12.62 -49.00 -15.10
CA ALA A 17 13.30 -49.63 -13.97
C ALA A 17 14.72 -50.04 -14.47
N ALA A 18 15.72 -49.71 -13.67
CA ALA A 18 17.04 -50.34 -13.78
C ALA A 18 17.62 -50.57 -12.39
N THR A 19 18.05 -51.76 -12.19
CA THR A 19 18.42 -52.47 -11.00
C THR A 19 19.82 -52.14 -10.47
N MET A 20 19.92 -52.13 -9.11
CA MET A 20 20.98 -52.69 -8.26
C MET A 20 22.46 -52.48 -8.61
N ALA A 21 23.15 -51.79 -7.72
CA ALA A 21 24.34 -52.34 -7.04
C ALA A 21 24.72 -51.40 -5.89
N GLY A 22 24.88 -51.97 -4.71
CA GLY A 22 25.11 -51.28 -3.46
C GLY A 22 26.50 -50.68 -3.31
N CYS A 23 26.54 -49.59 -2.54
CA CYS A 23 27.69 -49.23 -1.71
C CYS A 23 27.19 -48.41 -0.55
N THR A 24 27.43 -48.88 0.64
CA THR A 24 27.27 -48.19 1.94
C THR A 24 28.16 -46.94 1.94
N THR A 25 27.55 -45.77 2.10
CA THR A 25 28.25 -44.58 2.57
C THR A 25 27.28 -43.68 3.36
N GLN A 26 27.65 -43.46 4.59
CA GLN A 26 27.29 -42.45 5.56
C GLN A 26 26.19 -41.46 5.15
N GLN A 27 25.08 -41.57 5.86
CA GLN A 27 24.04 -40.54 5.97
C GLN A 27 24.64 -39.28 6.57
N ALA A 28 24.82 -38.26 5.76
CA ALA A 28 24.91 -36.90 6.22
C ALA A 28 23.54 -36.45 6.73
N PRO A 29 23.45 -35.67 7.80
CA PRO A 29 22.16 -35.18 8.27
C PRO A 29 21.55 -34.30 7.17
N GLU A 30 20.37 -34.70 6.67
CA GLU A 30 19.49 -33.82 5.92
C GLU A 30 19.18 -32.62 6.84
N THR A 31 19.80 -31.51 6.52
CA THR A 31 19.36 -30.22 7.02
C THR A 31 18.00 -29.99 6.37
N GLU A 32 16.92 -30.31 7.06
CA GLU A 32 15.61 -29.76 6.75
C GLU A 32 15.78 -28.23 6.70
N GLN A 33 15.92 -27.71 5.52
CA GLN A 33 15.64 -26.30 5.26
C GLN A 33 14.14 -26.12 5.49
N THR A 34 13.80 -25.89 6.75
CA THR A 34 12.51 -25.31 7.12
C THR A 34 12.47 -23.94 6.43
N ASN A 35 11.87 -23.95 5.26
CA ASN A 35 11.52 -22.72 4.55
C ASN A 35 10.36 -22.08 5.33
N THR A 36 10.66 -21.55 6.51
CA THR A 36 9.82 -20.58 7.19
C THR A 36 9.83 -19.38 6.28
N ALA A 37 8.83 -19.27 5.41
CA ALA A 37 8.48 -18.01 4.82
C ALA A 37 8.19 -17.07 6.00
N GLN A 38 9.23 -16.37 6.46
CA GLN A 38 9.08 -15.22 7.32
C GLN A 38 8.22 -14.26 6.50
N THR A 39 6.98 -14.11 6.90
CA THR A 39 6.09 -13.07 6.41
C THR A 39 6.68 -11.77 6.97
N GLU A 40 7.71 -11.27 6.31
CA GLU A 40 8.30 -10.00 6.69
C GLU A 40 7.24 -8.92 6.49
N GLU A 41 7.09 -8.05 7.49
CA GLU A 41 6.07 -7.01 7.48
C GLU A 41 6.30 -6.01 6.34
N PRO A 42 5.21 -5.44 5.77
CA PRO A 42 5.32 -4.36 4.80
C PRO A 42 6.11 -3.19 5.37
N ASN A 43 7.03 -2.65 4.58
CA ASN A 43 7.84 -1.48 4.94
C ASN A 43 7.43 -0.21 4.19
N MET A 44 6.48 -0.32 3.25
CA MET A 44 5.86 0.81 2.56
C MET A 44 4.36 0.81 2.86
N ARG A 45 3.81 1.98 3.23
CA ARG A 45 2.38 2.12 3.54
C ARG A 45 1.88 3.49 3.10
N THR A 46 0.65 3.53 2.61
CA THR A 46 -0.09 4.77 2.35
C THR A 46 -1.58 4.54 2.55
N VAL A 47 -2.34 5.62 2.68
CA VAL A 47 -3.79 5.57 2.76
C VAL A 47 -4.36 6.25 1.54
N LEU A 48 -5.17 5.52 0.78
CA LEU A 48 -5.95 6.03 -0.34
C LEU A 48 -7.41 6.18 0.07
N GLN A 49 -8.10 7.14 -0.53
CA GLN A 49 -9.51 7.40 -0.24
C GLN A 49 -10.33 7.34 -1.52
N LEU A 50 -11.38 6.54 -1.49
CA LEU A 50 -12.38 6.45 -2.56
C LEU A 50 -13.74 6.82 -1.99
N GLY A 51 -14.26 7.98 -2.37
CA GLY A 51 -15.47 8.54 -1.76
C GLY A 51 -15.30 8.76 -0.25
N ALA A 52 -16.17 8.16 0.55
CA ALA A 52 -16.10 8.21 2.01
C ALA A 52 -15.25 7.08 2.63
N SER A 53 -14.82 6.10 1.84
CA SER A 53 -14.07 4.95 2.31
C SER A 53 -12.56 5.19 2.21
N ARG A 54 -11.82 4.70 3.19
CA ARG A 54 -10.36 4.77 3.24
C ARG A 54 -9.78 3.38 3.23
N TYR A 55 -8.63 3.23 2.56
CA TYR A 55 -7.96 1.96 2.39
C TYR A 55 -6.47 2.12 2.66
N GLU A 56 -5.92 1.30 3.54
CA GLU A 56 -4.47 1.18 3.67
C GLU A 56 -3.97 0.30 2.53
N VAL A 57 -3.03 0.84 1.78
CA VAL A 57 -2.23 0.10 0.81
C VAL A 57 -0.87 -0.10 1.42
N SER A 58 -0.44 -1.34 1.53
CA SER A 58 0.88 -1.67 2.05
C SER A 58 1.57 -2.71 1.18
N PHE A 59 2.90 -2.64 1.10
CA PHE A 59 3.71 -3.59 0.35
C PHE A 59 5.14 -3.59 0.86
N ARG A 60 5.90 -4.56 0.40
CA ARG A 60 7.28 -4.75 0.78
C ARG A 60 8.23 -4.41 -0.35
N VAL A 61 9.24 -3.64 -0.02
CA VAL A 61 10.37 -3.30 -0.89
C VAL A 61 11.64 -3.87 -0.29
N PRO A 62 12.60 -4.38 -1.09
CA PRO A 62 13.92 -4.73 -0.61
C PRO A 62 14.54 -3.58 0.20
N SER A 63 15.19 -3.91 1.32
CA SER A 63 15.66 -2.91 2.29
C SER A 63 16.68 -1.92 1.72
N ASP A 64 17.46 -2.36 0.75
CA ASP A 64 18.43 -1.57 0.02
C ASP A 64 17.83 -0.56 -0.98
N LEU A 65 16.55 -0.75 -1.34
CA LEU A 65 15.79 0.17 -2.18
C LEU A 65 14.83 1.04 -1.36
N ALA A 66 14.37 0.55 -0.21
CA ALA A 66 13.33 1.21 0.58
C ALA A 66 13.76 2.61 1.08
N GLU A 67 15.06 2.83 1.34
CA GLU A 67 15.57 4.13 1.78
C GLU A 67 15.44 5.24 0.73
N TYR A 68 15.34 4.86 -0.56
CA TYR A 68 15.19 5.81 -1.67
C TYR A 68 13.75 6.02 -2.08
N LEU A 69 12.79 5.27 -1.52
CA LEU A 69 11.40 5.29 -1.94
C LEU A 69 10.49 5.98 -0.93
N SER A 70 9.52 6.70 -1.45
CA SER A 70 8.43 7.28 -0.67
C SER A 70 7.11 7.21 -1.42
N LEU A 71 5.99 7.30 -0.68
CA LEU A 71 4.65 7.35 -1.23
C LEU A 71 4.08 8.74 -0.99
N THR A 72 3.57 9.38 -2.03
CA THR A 72 3.00 10.73 -1.95
C THR A 72 1.58 10.73 -2.52
N THR A 73 0.62 11.13 -1.71
CA THR A 73 -0.77 11.40 -2.11
C THR A 73 -0.94 12.89 -2.41
N PHE A 74 -1.96 13.22 -3.19
CA PHE A 74 -2.30 14.61 -3.50
C PHE A 74 -3.61 15.01 -2.85
N PRO A 75 -3.76 16.25 -2.35
CA PRO A 75 -5.01 16.70 -1.77
C PRO A 75 -6.20 16.65 -2.74
N GLU A 76 -5.95 16.89 -4.01
CA GLU A 76 -6.94 16.88 -5.10
C GLU A 76 -7.22 15.48 -5.69
N ASP A 77 -6.37 14.51 -5.40
CA ASP A 77 -6.49 13.12 -5.89
C ASP A 77 -6.15 12.13 -4.78
N THR A 78 -7.05 12.01 -3.83
CA THR A 78 -6.88 11.12 -2.67
C THR A 78 -7.00 9.63 -3.01
N ALA A 79 -7.49 9.31 -4.22
CA ALA A 79 -7.58 7.94 -4.71
C ALA A 79 -6.26 7.41 -5.29
N ALA A 80 -5.22 8.24 -5.37
CA ALA A 80 -3.94 7.87 -5.95
C ALA A 80 -2.74 8.23 -5.06
N ALA A 81 -1.66 7.48 -5.23
CA ALA A 81 -0.35 7.78 -4.65
C ALA A 81 0.75 7.52 -5.68
N ASN A 82 1.69 8.45 -5.79
CA ASN A 82 2.91 8.24 -6.55
C ASN A 82 3.95 7.51 -5.71
N ILE A 83 4.71 6.64 -6.36
CA ILE A 83 5.93 6.05 -5.82
C ILE A 83 7.08 6.93 -6.31
N LEU A 84 7.65 7.70 -5.40
CA LEU A 84 8.77 8.59 -5.69
C LEU A 84 10.08 7.91 -5.31
N PHE A 85 11.04 8.02 -6.20
CA PHE A 85 12.44 7.72 -5.93
C PHE A 85 13.18 9.03 -5.64
N THR A 86 13.97 9.06 -4.55
CA THR A 86 14.78 10.23 -4.19
C THR A 86 16.17 9.78 -3.77
N LYS A 87 17.20 10.36 -4.36
CA LYS A 87 18.59 10.15 -3.98
C LYS A 87 19.37 11.44 -4.13
N GLY A 88 19.88 11.99 -3.01
CA GLY A 88 20.52 13.31 -3.00
C GLY A 88 19.54 14.40 -3.47
N ASP A 89 19.95 15.15 -4.49
CA ASP A 89 19.13 16.21 -5.10
C ASP A 89 18.31 15.70 -6.31
N GLN A 90 18.32 14.41 -6.57
CA GLN A 90 17.61 13.78 -7.69
C GLN A 90 16.33 13.12 -7.18
N ASP A 91 15.21 13.44 -7.83
CA ASP A 91 13.94 12.80 -7.57
C ASP A 91 13.20 12.46 -8.88
N GLY A 92 12.30 11.49 -8.79
CA GLY A 92 11.51 11.09 -9.94
C GLY A 92 10.35 10.15 -9.57
N ASN A 93 9.27 10.26 -10.32
CA ASN A 93 8.13 9.37 -10.17
C ASN A 93 8.41 8.06 -10.92
N ILE A 94 8.46 6.95 -10.18
CA ILE A 94 8.75 5.62 -10.72
C ILE A 94 7.54 4.69 -10.70
N GLY A 95 6.37 5.18 -10.28
CA GLY A 95 5.13 4.43 -10.33
C GLY A 95 3.98 5.15 -9.68
N ARG A 96 2.77 4.68 -9.94
CA ARG A 96 1.53 5.21 -9.38
C ARG A 96 0.61 4.07 -8.99
N LEU A 97 0.07 4.16 -7.79
CA LEU A 97 -1.01 3.32 -7.31
C LEU A 97 -2.31 4.12 -7.37
N VAL A 98 -3.39 3.49 -7.84
CA VAL A 98 -4.72 4.11 -7.93
C VAL A 98 -5.75 3.12 -7.44
N ILE A 99 -6.70 3.60 -6.65
CA ILE A 99 -7.87 2.83 -6.23
C ILE A 99 -9.11 3.27 -6.99
N TYR A 100 -9.87 2.32 -7.52
CA TYR A 100 -11.09 2.52 -8.29
C TYR A 100 -12.28 1.83 -7.63
N ASP A 101 -13.47 2.33 -7.86
CA ASP A 101 -14.67 1.51 -7.79
C ASP A 101 -14.57 0.38 -8.83
N ALA A 102 -14.89 -0.85 -8.44
CA ALA A 102 -14.69 -2.01 -9.31
C ALA A 102 -15.60 -1.96 -10.56
N ALA A 103 -16.82 -1.45 -10.43
CA ALA A 103 -17.73 -1.33 -11.56
C ALA A 103 -17.28 -0.22 -12.54
N GLU A 104 -16.75 0.89 -12.01
CA GLU A 104 -16.16 1.95 -12.83
C GLU A 104 -14.94 1.43 -13.59
N TYR A 105 -14.02 0.73 -12.90
CA TYR A 105 -12.83 0.14 -13.53
C TYR A 105 -13.19 -0.81 -14.66
N ASP A 106 -14.18 -1.70 -14.44
CA ASP A 106 -14.64 -2.64 -15.47
C ASP A 106 -15.32 -1.94 -16.64
N ALA A 107 -16.06 -0.86 -16.41
CA ALA A 107 -16.64 -0.04 -17.45
C ALA A 107 -15.58 0.60 -18.35
N LEU A 108 -14.56 1.24 -17.74
CA LEU A 108 -13.45 1.87 -18.45
C LEU A 108 -12.64 0.84 -19.26
N LYS A 109 -12.42 -0.35 -18.69
CA LYS A 109 -11.74 -1.46 -19.37
C LYS A 109 -12.52 -1.96 -20.59
N ASN A 110 -13.84 -2.03 -20.51
CA ASN A 110 -14.69 -2.44 -21.61
C ASN A 110 -14.72 -1.40 -22.75
N GLU A 111 -14.50 -0.13 -22.46
CA GLU A 111 -14.37 0.95 -23.45
C GLU A 111 -12.98 1.00 -24.10
N ASN A 112 -12.07 0.10 -23.74
CA ASN A 112 -10.65 0.07 -24.17
C ASN A 112 -9.91 1.39 -23.92
N LEU A 113 -10.26 2.07 -22.85
CA LEU A 113 -9.52 3.25 -22.40
C LEU A 113 -8.17 2.85 -21.80
N PRO A 114 -7.14 3.71 -21.91
CA PRO A 114 -5.87 3.47 -21.21
C PRO A 114 -6.12 3.43 -19.70
N LEU A 115 -5.78 2.30 -19.08
CA LEU A 115 -5.92 2.09 -17.65
C LEU A 115 -4.63 1.56 -17.04
N GLU A 116 -4.46 1.83 -15.78
CA GLU A 116 -3.47 1.17 -14.94
C GLU A 116 -3.77 -0.33 -14.85
N THR A 117 -2.72 -1.12 -14.67
CA THR A 117 -2.83 -2.58 -14.54
C THR A 117 -3.47 -2.95 -13.20
N GLU A 118 -4.55 -3.73 -13.23
CA GLU A 118 -5.17 -4.30 -12.03
C GLU A 118 -4.17 -5.18 -11.27
N MET A 119 -3.96 -4.87 -9.99
CA MET A 119 -3.06 -5.60 -9.10
C MET A 119 -3.81 -6.41 -8.06
N LEU A 120 -4.82 -5.81 -7.44
CA LEU A 120 -5.67 -6.44 -6.45
C LEU A 120 -7.12 -6.04 -6.68
N ARG A 121 -8.02 -6.98 -6.38
CA ARG A 121 -9.46 -6.73 -6.36
C ARG A 121 -10.02 -7.20 -5.02
N ASP A 122 -10.72 -6.32 -4.35
CA ASP A 122 -11.50 -6.60 -3.15
C ASP A 122 -12.98 -6.65 -3.54
N GLU A 123 -13.45 -7.85 -3.80
CA GLU A 123 -14.84 -8.09 -4.19
C GLU A 123 -15.83 -7.74 -3.08
N GLU A 124 -15.45 -7.89 -1.83
CA GLU A 124 -16.31 -7.58 -0.68
C GLU A 124 -16.60 -6.09 -0.58
N ASN A 125 -15.60 -5.26 -0.81
CA ASN A 125 -15.72 -3.81 -0.76
C ASN A 125 -15.96 -3.16 -2.13
N GLY A 126 -15.95 -3.94 -3.22
CA GLY A 126 -16.18 -3.46 -4.57
C GLY A 126 -15.10 -2.50 -5.07
N VAL A 127 -13.83 -2.77 -4.78
CA VAL A 127 -12.72 -1.90 -5.16
C VAL A 127 -11.60 -2.64 -5.89
N VAL A 128 -10.90 -1.90 -6.74
CA VAL A 128 -9.72 -2.35 -7.49
C VAL A 128 -8.55 -1.44 -7.15
N LEU A 129 -7.42 -2.04 -6.77
CA LEU A 129 -6.13 -1.36 -6.71
C LEU A 129 -5.37 -1.64 -8.00
N ALA A 130 -4.99 -0.60 -8.70
CA ALA A 130 -4.26 -0.67 -9.95
C ALA A 130 -2.91 0.04 -9.85
N TYR A 131 -1.98 -0.33 -10.71
CA TYR A 131 -0.63 0.19 -10.77
C TYR A 131 -0.24 0.59 -12.19
N ASN A 132 0.46 1.71 -12.29
CA ASN A 132 1.14 2.16 -13.50
C ASN A 132 2.62 2.39 -13.18
N GLY A 133 3.50 1.77 -13.95
CA GLY A 133 4.95 1.96 -13.85
C GLY A 133 5.40 3.24 -14.54
N PRO A 134 6.71 3.57 -14.46
CA PRO A 134 7.25 4.70 -15.18
C PRO A 134 7.13 4.46 -16.69
N GLN A 135 6.63 5.47 -17.40
CA GLN A 135 6.47 5.39 -18.86
C GLN A 135 7.79 5.71 -19.58
N ASP A 136 8.64 6.53 -18.94
CA ASP A 136 9.94 6.96 -19.47
C ASP A 136 11.04 6.73 -18.44
N SER A 137 12.30 6.75 -18.88
CA SER A 137 13.45 6.76 -17.99
C SER A 137 13.50 8.07 -17.24
N VAL A 138 13.38 8.01 -15.91
CA VAL A 138 13.39 9.19 -15.03
C VAL A 138 14.79 9.78 -14.90
N PHE A 139 15.83 8.96 -15.08
CA PHE A 139 17.24 9.33 -14.89
C PHE A 139 18.07 8.99 -16.11
N GLU A 140 19.19 9.71 -16.29
CA GLU A 140 20.11 9.45 -17.39
C GLU A 140 20.69 8.03 -17.33
N PRO A 141 20.70 7.28 -18.43
CA PRO A 141 21.25 5.94 -18.48
C PRO A 141 22.71 5.88 -18.01
N GLY A 142 23.03 4.91 -17.16
CA GLY A 142 24.39 4.69 -16.63
C GLY A 142 24.70 5.45 -15.34
N THR A 143 23.76 6.25 -14.82
CA THR A 143 23.88 6.84 -13.49
C THR A 143 23.55 5.80 -12.41
N GLU A 144 23.95 6.07 -11.17
CA GLU A 144 23.63 5.21 -10.03
C GLU A 144 22.13 5.19 -9.75
N GLU A 145 21.47 6.34 -9.91
CA GLU A 145 20.01 6.50 -9.77
C GLU A 145 19.27 5.64 -10.79
N ALA A 146 19.67 5.69 -12.06
CA ALA A 146 19.09 4.84 -13.11
C ALA A 146 19.27 3.35 -12.81
N ASN A 147 20.41 2.94 -12.26
CA ASN A 147 20.68 1.56 -11.88
C ASN A 147 19.79 1.11 -10.71
N LEU A 148 19.56 1.96 -9.70
CA LEU A 148 18.67 1.66 -8.58
C LEU A 148 17.19 1.57 -9.03
N VAL A 149 16.75 2.48 -9.90
CA VAL A 149 15.41 2.38 -10.49
C VAL A 149 15.27 1.12 -11.34
N GLN A 150 16.31 0.72 -12.07
CA GLN A 150 16.31 -0.54 -12.81
C GLN A 150 16.23 -1.76 -11.86
N GLN A 151 16.89 -1.72 -10.71
CA GLN A 151 16.75 -2.76 -9.68
C GLN A 151 15.31 -2.82 -9.14
N TYR A 152 14.68 -1.67 -8.87
CA TYR A 152 13.26 -1.62 -8.53
C TYR A 152 12.39 -2.25 -9.61
N GLN A 153 12.60 -1.90 -10.87
CA GLN A 153 11.83 -2.46 -11.99
C GLN A 153 12.01 -3.97 -12.12
N ASN A 154 13.23 -4.48 -11.92
CA ASN A 154 13.51 -5.91 -11.93
C ASN A 154 12.83 -6.65 -10.77
N ALA A 155 12.70 -6.02 -9.60
CA ALA A 155 12.02 -6.55 -8.43
C ALA A 155 10.51 -6.24 -8.43
N ALA A 156 10.00 -5.48 -9.40
CA ALA A 156 8.64 -4.95 -9.38
C ALA A 156 7.57 -6.05 -9.25
N GLN A 157 7.78 -7.20 -9.87
CA GLN A 157 6.82 -8.32 -9.78
C GLN A 157 6.69 -8.84 -8.34
N ASP A 158 7.80 -8.99 -7.63
CA ASP A 158 7.81 -9.44 -6.24
C ASP A 158 7.27 -8.36 -5.30
N ILE A 159 7.66 -7.10 -5.53
CA ILE A 159 7.18 -5.93 -4.78
C ILE A 159 5.66 -5.82 -4.92
N LEU A 160 5.15 -5.80 -6.14
CA LEU A 160 3.72 -5.68 -6.43
C LEU A 160 2.94 -6.94 -6.01
N GLY A 161 3.58 -8.12 -6.07
CA GLY A 161 3.01 -9.36 -5.53
C GLY A 161 2.84 -9.36 -4.01
N SER A 162 3.52 -8.46 -3.30
CA SER A 162 3.39 -8.28 -1.84
C SER A 162 2.32 -7.26 -1.43
N LEU A 163 1.66 -6.59 -2.39
CA LEU A 163 0.61 -5.61 -2.13
C LEU A 163 -0.50 -6.20 -1.27
N LYS A 164 -0.94 -5.40 -0.31
CA LYS A 164 -2.13 -5.64 0.51
C LYS A 164 -3.01 -4.41 0.45
N LEU A 165 -4.31 -4.64 0.44
CA LEU A 165 -5.34 -3.62 0.46
C LEU A 165 -6.27 -3.94 1.63
N GLU A 166 -6.36 -3.04 2.60
CA GLU A 166 -7.19 -3.23 3.77
C GLU A 166 -8.08 -1.99 3.95
N LYS A 167 -9.41 -2.21 4.02
CA LYS A 167 -10.32 -1.13 4.33
C LYS A 167 -10.10 -0.69 5.78
N ILE A 168 -9.73 0.56 5.94
CA ILE A 168 -9.65 1.16 7.26
C ILE A 168 -11.08 1.39 7.73
N SER A 169 -11.43 0.85 8.89
CA SER A 169 -12.71 1.16 9.54
C SER A 169 -12.85 2.67 9.58
N GLY A 170 -13.90 3.16 8.95
CA GLY A 170 -14.09 4.60 8.74
C GLY A 170 -14.01 5.37 10.05
N LEU A 171 -13.75 6.67 9.94
CA LEU A 171 -14.07 7.58 11.03
C LEU A 171 -15.55 7.33 11.41
N PRO A 172 -15.90 7.35 12.69
CA PRO A 172 -17.29 7.23 13.13
C PRO A 172 -18.19 8.13 12.28
N ALA A 173 -19.39 7.67 11.96
CA ALA A 173 -20.34 8.41 11.14
C ALA A 173 -20.70 9.77 11.77
N GLU A 174 -20.59 9.84 13.09
CA GLU A 174 -20.76 11.08 13.85
C GLU A 174 -19.44 11.46 14.56
N PRO A 175 -19.20 12.77 14.76
CA PRO A 175 -18.05 13.21 15.52
C PRO A 175 -18.06 12.59 16.93
N ASN A 176 -16.92 12.05 17.34
CA ASN A 176 -16.72 11.43 18.63
C ASN A 176 -15.75 12.20 19.53
N MET A 177 -15.23 13.32 19.04
CA MET A 177 -14.46 14.29 19.81
C MET A 177 -14.91 15.71 19.50
N ASP A 178 -14.94 16.56 20.52
CA ASP A 178 -15.30 17.95 20.38
C ASP A 178 -14.43 18.86 21.25
N THR A 179 -14.32 20.11 20.84
CA THR A 179 -13.73 21.20 21.65
C THR A 179 -14.44 22.50 21.33
N VAL A 180 -14.28 23.48 22.20
CA VAL A 180 -14.83 24.81 22.00
C VAL A 180 -13.71 25.83 22.02
N LEU A 181 -13.56 26.57 20.93
CA LEU A 181 -12.63 27.68 20.81
C LEU A 181 -13.39 29.02 20.79
N GLN A 182 -12.74 30.08 21.21
CA GLN A 182 -13.34 31.43 21.27
C GLN A 182 -12.54 32.38 20.37
N LEU A 183 -13.25 33.12 19.53
CA LEU A 183 -12.68 34.22 18.75
C LEU A 183 -13.45 35.51 19.02
N GLY A 184 -12.84 36.42 19.77
CA GLY A 184 -13.51 37.60 20.32
C GLY A 184 -14.59 37.20 21.31
N GLU A 185 -15.83 37.66 21.10
CA GLU A 185 -16.98 37.31 21.94
C GLU A 185 -17.73 36.05 21.49
N GLN A 186 -17.34 35.48 20.33
CA GLN A 186 -18.00 34.30 19.72
C GLN A 186 -17.30 33.01 20.10
N ARG A 187 -18.12 32.00 20.43
CA ARG A 187 -17.65 30.66 20.74
C ARG A 187 -18.01 29.70 19.58
N TYR A 188 -17.08 28.91 19.19
CA TYR A 188 -17.21 27.94 18.10
C TYR A 188 -17.00 26.53 18.62
N ALA A 189 -18.03 25.69 18.49
CA ALA A 189 -17.89 24.27 18.72
C ALA A 189 -17.24 23.64 17.49
N ILE A 190 -16.14 22.90 17.70
CA ILE A 190 -15.41 22.18 16.67
C ILE A 190 -15.55 20.71 17.01
N SER A 191 -16.16 19.96 16.09
CA SER A 191 -16.37 18.53 16.24
C SER A 191 -15.67 17.78 15.10
N PHE A 192 -15.07 16.65 15.39
CA PHE A 192 -14.43 15.81 14.39
C PHE A 192 -14.45 14.35 14.80
N SER A 193 -14.29 13.50 13.81
CA SER A 193 -14.28 12.06 13.97
C SER A 193 -12.84 11.55 14.07
N VAL A 194 -12.61 10.72 15.07
CA VAL A 194 -11.34 10.03 15.31
C VAL A 194 -11.61 8.53 15.33
N PRO A 195 -10.72 7.68 14.81
CA PRO A 195 -10.86 6.24 14.96
C PRO A 195 -11.07 5.85 16.44
N ASP A 196 -12.05 5.00 16.71
CA ASP A 196 -12.45 4.66 18.08
C ASP A 196 -11.30 4.17 18.97
N ASN A 197 -10.35 3.45 18.35
CA ASN A 197 -9.16 2.95 19.03
C ASN A 197 -8.14 4.04 19.42
N LEU A 198 -8.33 5.28 18.98
CA LEU A 198 -7.46 6.42 19.30
C LEU A 198 -8.13 7.42 20.23
N VAL A 199 -9.46 7.44 20.35
CA VAL A 199 -10.22 8.41 21.17
C VAL A 199 -9.72 8.43 22.61
N GLU A 200 -9.47 7.27 23.21
CA GLU A 200 -9.01 7.17 24.61
C GLU A 200 -7.61 7.78 24.86
N TYR A 201 -6.82 7.95 23.79
CA TYR A 201 -5.46 8.49 23.87
C TYR A 201 -5.39 9.97 23.51
N LEU A 202 -6.47 10.58 23.03
CA LEU A 202 -6.48 11.96 22.55
C LEU A 202 -7.20 12.89 23.52
N SER A 203 -6.70 14.10 23.66
CA SER A 203 -7.34 15.17 24.40
C SER A 203 -7.02 16.53 23.80
N PHE A 204 -7.84 17.53 24.16
CA PHE A 204 -7.62 18.93 23.80
C PHE A 204 -7.20 19.70 25.03
N GLU A 205 -6.11 20.42 24.91
CA GLU A 205 -5.63 21.38 25.92
C GLU A 205 -5.74 22.79 25.33
N PRO A 206 -6.63 23.64 25.84
CA PRO A 206 -6.68 25.04 25.42
C PRO A 206 -5.34 25.73 25.66
N TYR A 207 -4.93 26.59 24.75
CA TYR A 207 -3.79 27.47 25.03
C TYR A 207 -4.14 28.47 26.13
N SER A 208 -3.25 28.58 27.11
CA SER A 208 -3.46 29.51 28.22
C SER A 208 -3.41 30.97 27.80
N GLU A 209 -2.79 31.28 26.66
CA GLU A 209 -2.61 32.65 26.18
C GLU A 209 -3.56 33.02 25.03
N TYR A 210 -4.25 32.03 24.43
CA TYR A 210 -5.09 32.22 23.23
C TYR A 210 -6.35 31.37 23.30
N ASP A 211 -7.48 32.00 23.51
CA ASP A 211 -8.79 31.32 23.59
C ASP A 211 -9.22 30.72 22.20
N ASN A 212 -8.59 31.16 21.14
CA ASN A 212 -8.86 30.71 19.76
C ASN A 212 -8.01 29.53 19.32
N ALA A 213 -7.27 28.89 20.22
CA ALA A 213 -6.41 27.77 19.90
C ALA A 213 -6.46 26.66 20.97
N ALA A 214 -6.32 25.43 20.53
CA ALA A 214 -6.13 24.28 21.39
C ALA A 214 -5.05 23.35 20.83
N THR A 215 -4.28 22.75 21.72
CA THR A 215 -3.31 21.70 21.37
C THR A 215 -4.02 20.34 21.37
N ILE A 216 -3.73 19.52 20.37
CA ILE A 216 -4.13 18.12 20.35
C ILE A 216 -3.02 17.33 21.03
N GLN A 217 -3.35 16.67 22.13
CA GLN A 217 -2.42 15.84 22.89
C GLN A 217 -2.70 14.37 22.68
N PHE A 218 -1.65 13.60 22.57
CA PHE A 218 -1.68 12.13 22.63
C PHE A 218 -1.10 11.68 23.98
N LYS A 219 -1.86 10.87 24.73
CA LYS A 219 -1.46 10.34 26.01
C LYS A 219 -1.50 8.82 26.02
N LYS A 220 -0.39 8.18 26.38
CA LYS A 220 -0.32 6.72 26.57
C LYS A 220 0.48 6.40 27.83
N GLY A 221 -0.21 5.90 28.87
CA GLY A 221 0.37 5.76 30.22
C GLY A 221 0.81 7.11 30.77
N ASP A 222 2.05 7.21 31.24
CA ASP A 222 2.61 8.47 31.80
C ASP A 222 3.23 9.39 30.73
N LYS A 223 3.16 8.99 29.46
CA LYS A 223 3.72 9.79 28.34
C LYS A 223 2.64 10.64 27.71
N VAL A 224 2.92 11.93 27.62
CA VAL A 224 2.07 12.90 26.94
C VAL A 224 2.90 13.61 25.89
N GLY A 225 2.34 13.78 24.70
CA GLY A 225 2.99 14.48 23.58
C GLY A 225 1.99 15.30 22.79
N ASN A 226 2.40 16.49 22.35
CA ASN A 226 1.61 17.31 21.44
C ASN A 226 1.76 16.76 20.02
N ILE A 227 0.63 16.50 19.35
CA ILE A 227 0.61 15.96 17.99
C ILE A 227 0.05 16.94 16.97
N GLY A 228 -0.50 18.05 17.41
CA GLY A 228 -1.05 19.09 16.55
C GLY A 228 -1.70 20.23 17.32
N SER A 229 -2.23 21.18 16.60
CA SER A 229 -3.02 22.27 17.15
C SER A 229 -4.18 22.63 16.22
N ILE A 230 -5.26 23.15 16.82
CA ILE A 230 -6.38 23.75 16.11
C ILE A 230 -6.37 25.23 16.44
N VAL A 231 -6.52 26.08 15.45
CA VAL A 231 -6.55 27.53 15.59
C VAL A 231 -7.71 28.06 14.74
N LEU A 232 -8.50 29.01 15.31
CA LEU A 232 -9.53 29.77 14.61
C LEU A 232 -8.96 31.05 14.01
#